data_773a80ba52f09518e4aea266564a1338
#
_entry.id   773a80ba52f09518e4aea266564a1338
#
_cell.length_a   1.000
_cell.length_b   1.000
_cell.length_c   1.000
_cell.angle_alpha   90.00
_cell.angle_beta   90.00
_cell.angle_gamma   90.00
#
_symmetry.space_group_name_H-M   'P 1'
#
loop_
_entity.id
_entity.type
_entity.pdbx_description
1 polymer ?
#
loop_
_entity_poly.entity_id
_entity_poly.type
_entity_poly.pdbx_seq_one_letter_code
_entity_poly.pdbx_strand_id
1 'polypeptide(L)'
;MKVLGIAGYSGSGKTTLIEKIIPLLVRDGLRVSLIKHAHHAFEVDYPGKDSWRHRQAGCTEVLVSSAQRWALMHELRGAPEPTLQEQLARLGPCDLVIVEGWKFDPIPRIEVHRSGTDARRPLLYPGDPHVIAVATDEPLDTRLPQFGLDDAAAVAQFIRAFVAGREARARPAAAAD
;
A
#
# COMPACT_ATOMS: atom_id res chain seq x y z
N MET A 1 12.15 -1.89 -10.34
CA MET A 1 11.16 -1.89 -9.25
C MET A 1 10.69 -0.46 -9.00
N LYS A 2 9.39 -0.19 -9.06
CA LYS A 2 8.78 1.08 -8.67
C LYS A 2 8.14 0.92 -7.30
N VAL A 3 8.10 2.00 -6.52
CA VAL A 3 7.46 2.03 -5.18
C VAL A 3 6.35 3.06 -5.21
N LEU A 4 5.15 2.68 -4.75
CA LEU A 4 3.97 3.54 -4.72
C LEU A 4 3.23 3.37 -3.39
N GLY A 5 3.05 4.46 -2.67
CA GLY A 5 2.26 4.51 -1.44
C GLY A 5 0.76 4.54 -1.72
N ILE A 6 -0.01 3.89 -0.88
CA ILE A 6 -1.46 4.10 -0.76
C ILE A 6 -1.71 4.67 0.64
N ALA A 7 -1.98 5.96 0.68
CA ALA A 7 -2.11 6.74 1.93
C ALA A 7 -3.56 7.14 2.18
N GLY A 8 -3.86 7.54 3.39
CA GLY A 8 -5.20 7.97 3.82
C GLY A 8 -5.48 7.53 5.25
N TYR A 9 -6.52 8.05 5.84
CA TYR A 9 -6.88 7.75 7.23
C TYR A 9 -7.52 6.38 7.40
N SER A 10 -7.63 5.91 8.64
CA SER A 10 -8.34 4.67 8.95
C SER A 10 -9.79 4.76 8.47
N GLY A 11 -10.29 3.69 7.86
CA GLY A 11 -11.64 3.66 7.30
C GLY A 11 -11.82 4.29 5.92
N SER A 12 -10.81 4.93 5.32
CA SER A 12 -10.94 5.55 3.99
C SER A 12 -11.10 4.55 2.83
N GLY A 13 -10.88 3.25 3.05
CA GLY A 13 -11.04 2.23 2.02
C GLY A 13 -9.73 1.79 1.35
N LYS A 14 -8.56 2.14 1.88
CA LYS A 14 -7.25 1.74 1.33
C LYS A 14 -7.13 0.24 1.04
N THR A 15 -7.39 -0.58 2.05
CA THR A 15 -7.28 -2.04 1.93
C THR A 15 -8.23 -2.57 0.86
N THR A 16 -9.48 -2.08 0.84
CA THR A 16 -10.48 -2.45 -0.18
C THR A 16 -10.03 -2.06 -1.59
N LEU A 17 -9.46 -0.87 -1.75
CA LEU A 17 -8.91 -0.45 -3.04
C LEU A 17 -7.73 -1.32 -3.47
N ILE A 18 -6.79 -1.60 -2.55
CA ILE A 18 -5.62 -2.46 -2.81
C ILE A 18 -6.05 -3.85 -3.24
N GLU A 19 -7.03 -4.46 -2.55
CA GLU A 19 -7.58 -5.77 -2.90
C GLU A 19 -8.20 -5.81 -4.30
N LYS A 20 -8.80 -4.70 -4.76
CA LYS A 20 -9.39 -4.58 -6.10
C LYS A 20 -8.33 -4.34 -7.19
N ILE A 21 -7.29 -3.54 -6.92
CA ILE A 21 -6.28 -3.19 -7.94
C ILE A 21 -5.23 -4.28 -8.16
N ILE A 22 -4.82 -5.02 -7.12
CA ILE A 22 -3.78 -6.07 -7.24
C ILE A 22 -4.14 -7.10 -8.32
N PRO A 23 -5.34 -7.69 -8.36
CA PRO A 23 -5.68 -8.67 -9.40
C PRO A 23 -5.61 -8.10 -10.81
N LEU A 24 -5.95 -6.81 -10.99
CA LEU A 24 -5.89 -6.14 -12.28
C LEU A 24 -4.44 -5.97 -12.75
N LEU A 25 -3.55 -5.54 -11.85
CA LEU A 25 -2.12 -5.38 -12.15
C LEU A 25 -1.44 -6.71 -12.45
N VAL A 26 -1.76 -7.75 -11.68
CA VAL A 26 -1.22 -9.11 -11.86
C VAL A 26 -1.70 -9.72 -13.19
N ARG A 27 -2.99 -9.57 -13.52
CA ARG A 27 -3.53 -9.99 -14.82
C ARG A 27 -2.81 -9.33 -16.00
N ASP A 28 -2.36 -8.10 -15.81
CA ASP A 28 -1.62 -7.35 -16.83
C ASP A 28 -0.10 -7.68 -16.84
N GLY A 29 0.30 -8.71 -16.10
CA GLY A 29 1.66 -9.28 -16.11
C GLY A 29 2.64 -8.64 -15.13
N LEU A 30 2.20 -7.72 -14.27
CA LEU A 30 3.08 -7.12 -13.26
C LEU A 30 3.29 -8.06 -12.05
N ARG A 31 4.53 -8.17 -11.61
CA ARG A 31 4.86 -8.78 -10.31
C ARG A 31 4.71 -7.71 -9.25
N VAL A 32 3.69 -7.86 -8.41
CA VAL A 32 3.35 -6.91 -7.35
C VAL A 32 3.73 -7.47 -5.99
N SER A 33 4.46 -6.69 -5.20
CA SER A 33 4.72 -6.93 -3.78
C SER A 33 4.01 -5.87 -2.94
N LEU A 34 3.74 -6.17 -1.67
CA LEU A 34 3.09 -5.27 -0.74
C LEU A 34 3.89 -5.18 0.56
N ILE A 35 4.07 -3.96 1.05
CA ILE A 35 4.49 -3.67 2.43
C ILE A 35 3.31 -3.01 3.13
N LYS A 36 2.91 -3.57 4.27
CA LYS A 36 1.88 -2.98 5.13
C LYS A 36 2.47 -2.62 6.48
N HIS A 37 2.46 -1.34 6.81
CA HIS A 37 2.81 -0.87 8.14
C HIS A 37 1.62 -1.04 9.09
N ALA A 38 1.81 -1.82 10.13
CA ALA A 38 0.83 -2.00 11.19
C ALA A 38 1.16 -1.06 12.36
N HIS A 39 0.19 -0.22 12.78
CA HIS A 39 0.37 0.71 13.90
C HIS A 39 0.28 0.04 15.28
N HIS A 40 -0.07 -1.23 15.33
CA HIS A 40 -0.20 -2.03 16.55
C HIS A 40 0.49 -3.38 16.37
N ALA A 41 0.75 -4.06 17.47
CA ALA A 41 1.25 -5.43 17.44
C ALA A 41 0.33 -6.31 16.55
N PHE A 42 0.94 -7.11 15.70
CA PHE A 42 0.23 -8.01 14.80
C PHE A 42 0.79 -9.43 14.94
N GLU A 43 -0.04 -10.41 14.72
CA GLU A 43 0.32 -11.82 14.66
C GLU A 43 0.00 -12.39 13.29
N VAL A 44 0.97 -13.08 12.69
CA VAL A 44 0.81 -13.87 11.46
C VAL A 44 0.86 -15.36 11.74
N ASP A 45 1.14 -15.72 12.97
CA ASP A 45 1.28 -17.09 13.47
C ASP A 45 0.17 -17.40 14.49
N TYR A 46 -0.09 -18.67 14.72
CA TYR A 46 -1.14 -19.10 15.65
C TYR A 46 -0.53 -19.50 16.99
N PRO A 47 -1.01 -18.97 18.14
CA PRO A 47 -0.59 -19.40 19.47
C PRO A 47 -0.67 -20.93 19.62
N GLY A 48 0.41 -21.52 20.15
CA GLY A 48 0.51 -22.95 20.37
C GLY A 48 1.10 -23.77 19.20
N LYS A 49 1.24 -23.20 18.00
CA LYS A 49 1.98 -23.85 16.90
C LYS A 49 3.47 -23.87 17.15
N ASP A 50 4.19 -24.79 16.54
CA ASP A 50 5.62 -24.95 16.77
C ASP A 50 6.42 -23.69 16.43
N SER A 51 6.13 -23.02 15.34
CA SER A 51 6.74 -21.75 14.96
C SER A 51 6.53 -20.66 16.03
N TRP A 52 5.31 -20.51 16.54
CA TRP A 52 5.00 -19.60 17.63
C TRP A 52 5.80 -19.96 18.91
N ARG A 53 5.84 -21.25 19.27
CA ARG A 53 6.58 -21.75 20.47
C ARG A 53 8.07 -21.46 20.36
N HIS A 54 8.67 -21.60 19.17
CA HIS A 54 10.09 -21.29 18.95
C HIS A 54 10.35 -19.79 19.09
N ARG A 55 9.47 -18.92 18.60
CA ARG A 55 9.59 -17.47 18.84
C ARG A 55 9.49 -17.12 20.31
N GLN A 56 8.52 -17.70 21.04
CA GLN A 56 8.37 -17.51 22.49
C GLN A 56 9.58 -18.05 23.28
N ALA A 57 10.20 -19.11 22.80
CA ALA A 57 11.41 -19.69 23.42
C ALA A 57 12.67 -18.83 23.21
N GLY A 58 12.60 -17.78 22.37
CA GLY A 58 13.69 -16.81 22.22
C GLY A 58 14.36 -16.78 20.85
N CYS A 59 13.90 -17.52 19.84
CA CYS A 59 14.41 -17.38 18.47
C CYS A 59 14.23 -15.95 17.96
N THR A 60 15.30 -15.34 17.44
CA THR A 60 15.24 -14.03 16.79
C THR A 60 14.54 -14.11 15.44
N GLU A 61 14.76 -15.19 14.70
CA GLU A 61 14.13 -15.45 13.42
C GLU A 61 13.58 -16.88 13.36
N VAL A 62 12.40 -17.03 12.79
CA VAL A 62 11.81 -18.33 12.48
C VAL A 62 11.37 -18.33 11.03
N LEU A 63 12.00 -19.17 10.21
CA LEU A 63 11.60 -19.39 8.82
C LEU A 63 10.77 -20.67 8.76
N VAL A 64 9.52 -20.50 8.34
CA VAL A 64 8.60 -21.62 8.07
C VAL A 64 8.50 -21.79 6.57
N SER A 65 8.72 -23.01 6.06
CA SER A 65 8.69 -23.29 4.64
C SER A 65 7.88 -24.53 4.30
N SER A 66 7.27 -24.50 3.11
CA SER A 66 6.59 -25.63 2.49
C SER A 66 6.83 -25.63 0.97
N ALA A 67 6.34 -26.62 0.26
CA ALA A 67 6.41 -26.67 -1.20
C ALA A 67 5.66 -25.52 -1.90
N GLN A 68 4.79 -24.79 -1.18
CA GLN A 68 3.92 -23.74 -1.77
C GLN A 68 4.30 -22.33 -1.34
N ARG A 69 4.87 -22.17 -0.15
CA ARG A 69 5.16 -20.85 0.43
C ARG A 69 6.19 -20.95 1.55
N TRP A 70 6.82 -19.84 1.83
CA TRP A 70 7.60 -19.67 3.05
C TRP A 70 7.30 -18.32 3.69
N ALA A 71 7.56 -18.21 4.99
CA ALA A 71 7.46 -16.96 5.74
C ALA A 71 8.62 -16.87 6.71
N LEU A 72 9.27 -15.69 6.75
CA LEU A 72 10.28 -15.37 7.75
C LEU A 72 9.66 -14.39 8.75
N MET A 73 9.63 -14.79 10.00
CA MET A 73 9.24 -13.93 11.11
C MET A 73 10.49 -13.49 11.84
N HIS A 74 10.70 -12.18 11.95
CA HIS A 74 11.82 -11.55 12.66
C HIS A 74 11.29 -10.81 13.88
N GLU A 75 11.75 -11.17 15.06
CA GLU A 75 11.41 -10.54 16.33
C GLU A 75 12.42 -9.43 16.62
N LEU A 76 11.99 -8.18 16.66
CA LEU A 76 12.87 -7.02 16.90
C LEU A 76 13.49 -7.01 18.29
N ARG A 77 12.81 -7.57 19.29
CA ARG A 77 13.29 -7.71 20.68
C ARG A 77 13.91 -6.43 21.26
N GLY A 78 13.26 -5.28 20.97
CA GLY A 78 13.73 -3.97 21.42
C GLY A 78 14.66 -3.26 20.44
N ALA A 79 15.04 -3.89 19.32
CA ALA A 79 15.70 -3.19 18.24
C ALA A 79 14.73 -2.18 17.58
N PRO A 80 15.24 -1.10 16.97
CA PRO A 80 14.40 -0.13 16.27
C PRO A 80 13.65 -0.78 15.11
N GLU A 81 12.48 -0.21 14.80
CA GLU A 81 11.72 -0.62 13.62
C GLU A 81 12.55 -0.40 12.35
N PRO A 82 12.61 -1.39 11.41
CA PRO A 82 13.34 -1.22 10.17
C PRO A 82 12.70 -0.13 9.31
N THR A 83 13.55 0.69 8.69
CA THR A 83 13.15 1.71 7.72
C THR A 83 12.45 1.10 6.51
N LEU A 84 11.68 1.92 5.77
CA LEU A 84 11.08 1.46 4.51
C LEU A 84 12.15 0.92 3.54
N GLN A 85 13.32 1.57 3.47
CA GLN A 85 14.44 1.14 2.62
C GLN A 85 14.93 -0.27 2.95
N GLU A 86 15.11 -0.57 4.26
CA GLU A 86 15.52 -1.89 4.72
C GLU A 86 14.46 -2.95 4.47
N GLN A 87 13.17 -2.58 4.56
CA GLN A 87 12.08 -3.50 4.24
C GLN A 87 11.99 -3.77 2.74
N LEU A 88 12.17 -2.74 1.89
CA LEU A 88 12.24 -2.90 0.43
C LEU A 88 13.38 -3.83 0.01
N ALA A 89 14.53 -3.76 0.70
CA ALA A 89 15.69 -4.62 0.42
C ALA A 89 15.45 -6.11 0.73
N ARG A 90 14.44 -6.43 1.55
CA ARG A 90 14.07 -7.83 1.89
C ARG A 90 13.12 -8.46 0.88
N LEU A 91 12.53 -7.66 -0.01
CA LEU A 91 11.62 -8.18 -1.03
C LEU A 91 12.40 -8.77 -2.21
N GLY A 92 11.88 -9.86 -2.75
CA GLY A 92 12.38 -10.41 -4.00
C GLY A 92 12.13 -9.49 -5.20
N PRO A 93 12.71 -9.80 -6.38
CA PRO A 93 12.52 -9.01 -7.59
C PRO A 93 11.04 -8.88 -7.97
N CYS A 94 10.55 -7.64 -8.11
CA CYS A 94 9.18 -7.31 -8.54
C CYS A 94 9.16 -6.05 -9.40
N ASP A 95 8.04 -5.77 -10.05
CA ASP A 95 7.88 -4.60 -10.91
C ASP A 95 7.37 -3.41 -10.10
N LEU A 96 6.48 -3.68 -9.12
CA LEU A 96 5.84 -2.69 -8.27
C LEU A 96 5.83 -3.17 -6.82
N VAL A 97 6.18 -2.27 -5.88
CA VAL A 97 5.87 -2.42 -4.45
C VAL A 97 4.78 -1.42 -4.09
N ILE A 98 3.64 -1.92 -3.63
CA ILE A 98 2.60 -1.10 -2.99
C ILE A 98 2.95 -0.98 -1.51
N VAL A 99 2.92 0.24 -0.98
CA VAL A 99 3.23 0.52 0.42
C VAL A 99 1.98 1.09 1.10
N GLU A 100 1.39 0.35 2.04
CA GLU A 100 0.25 0.79 2.83
C GLU A 100 0.72 1.26 4.21
N GLY A 101 0.36 2.50 4.59
CA GLY A 101 0.51 3.01 5.95
C GLY A 101 1.73 3.88 6.22
N TRP A 102 2.73 3.93 5.37
CA TRP A 102 3.91 4.79 5.46
C TRP A 102 3.60 6.20 4.95
N LYS A 103 3.17 7.10 5.87
CA LYS A 103 2.69 8.44 5.49
C LYS A 103 3.80 9.46 5.29
N PHE A 104 4.97 9.26 5.89
CA PHE A 104 6.01 10.30 5.98
C PHE A 104 7.24 10.05 5.11
N ASP A 105 7.35 8.88 4.49
CA ASP A 105 8.45 8.58 3.58
C ASP A 105 8.29 9.34 2.26
N PRO A 106 9.36 9.85 1.65
CA PRO A 106 9.31 10.64 0.42
C PRO A 106 9.10 9.75 -0.82
N ILE A 107 8.02 9.00 -0.85
CA ILE A 107 7.62 8.14 -1.98
C ILE A 107 6.36 8.67 -2.65
N PRO A 108 6.23 8.56 -3.99
CA PRO A 108 4.98 8.84 -4.68
C PRO A 108 3.83 8.05 -4.08
N ARG A 109 2.65 8.69 -3.91
CA ARG A 109 1.50 8.02 -3.30
C ARG A 109 0.18 8.47 -3.89
N ILE A 110 -0.80 7.59 -3.83
CA ILE A 110 -2.20 7.89 -4.07
C ILE A 110 -2.86 8.09 -2.71
N GLU A 111 -3.49 9.25 -2.51
CA GLU A 111 -4.33 9.47 -1.33
C GLU A 111 -5.69 8.80 -1.54
N VAL A 112 -6.15 8.05 -0.56
CA VAL A 112 -7.50 7.47 -0.52
C VAL A 112 -8.31 8.25 0.47
N HIS A 113 -9.27 9.01 -0.02
CA HIS A 113 -10.18 9.83 0.77
C HIS A 113 -11.62 9.31 0.65
N ARG A 114 -12.32 9.27 1.78
CA ARG A 114 -13.76 8.98 1.85
C ARG A 114 -14.43 10.08 2.65
N SER A 115 -15.45 10.70 2.07
CA SER A 115 -16.30 11.67 2.75
C SER A 115 -16.92 11.08 4.02
N GLY A 116 -17.05 11.88 5.05
CA GLY A 116 -17.69 11.45 6.30
C GLY A 116 -16.86 10.56 7.24
N THR A 117 -15.67 10.10 6.85
CA THR A 117 -14.85 9.21 7.70
C THR A 117 -14.17 9.90 8.89
N ASP A 118 -13.91 11.17 8.84
CA ASP A 118 -13.55 12.06 9.96
C ASP A 118 -13.38 13.50 9.43
N ALA A 119 -14.43 14.28 9.46
CA ALA A 119 -14.44 15.68 8.98
C ALA A 119 -13.38 16.59 9.63
N ARG A 120 -12.74 16.14 10.71
CA ARG A 120 -11.68 16.89 11.41
C ARG A 120 -10.28 16.60 10.86
N ARG A 121 -10.12 15.63 9.96
CA ARG A 121 -8.81 15.25 9.43
C ARG A 121 -8.58 15.89 8.06
N PRO A 122 -7.54 16.74 7.92
CA PRO A 122 -7.27 17.40 6.65
C PRO A 122 -6.87 16.38 5.58
N LEU A 123 -7.19 16.70 4.33
CA LEU A 123 -6.64 16.01 3.17
C LEU A 123 -5.11 16.09 3.19
N LEU A 124 -4.44 15.05 2.71
CA LEU A 124 -2.99 14.98 2.70
C LEU A 124 -2.41 15.83 1.56
N TYR A 125 -3.01 15.76 0.37
CA TYR A 125 -2.45 16.33 -0.86
C TYR A 125 -2.11 17.82 -0.80
N PRO A 126 -2.82 18.67 -0.05
CA PRO A 126 -2.44 20.10 0.01
C PRO A 126 -1.11 20.33 0.72
N GLY A 127 -0.72 19.43 1.65
CA GLY A 127 0.51 19.54 2.45
C GLY A 127 1.59 18.52 2.10
N ASP A 128 1.33 17.58 1.21
CA ASP A 128 2.26 16.50 0.85
C ASP A 128 2.55 16.50 -0.67
N PRO A 129 3.72 16.97 -1.10
CA PRO A 129 4.09 17.02 -2.51
C PRO A 129 4.28 15.65 -3.14
N HIS A 130 4.32 14.57 -2.35
CA HIS A 130 4.44 13.21 -2.85
C HIS A 130 3.08 12.58 -3.22
N VAL A 131 1.97 13.25 -2.92
CA VAL A 131 0.66 12.81 -3.42
C VAL A 131 0.57 13.14 -4.90
N ILE A 132 0.46 12.10 -5.73
CA ILE A 132 0.43 12.22 -7.19
C ILE A 132 -0.96 11.97 -7.80
N ALA A 133 -1.90 11.48 -7.00
CA ALA A 133 -3.28 11.26 -7.38
C ALA A 133 -4.17 11.07 -6.14
N VAL A 134 -5.48 11.19 -6.30
CA VAL A 134 -6.47 10.97 -5.24
C VAL A 134 -7.53 9.97 -5.71
N ALA A 135 -7.86 9.01 -4.85
CA ALA A 135 -9.03 8.15 -4.99
C ALA A 135 -10.08 8.58 -3.96
N THR A 136 -11.27 8.98 -4.40
CA THR A 136 -12.27 9.64 -3.55
C THR A 136 -13.70 9.31 -3.97
N ASP A 137 -14.66 9.44 -3.05
CA ASP A 137 -16.10 9.32 -3.32
C ASP A 137 -16.78 10.67 -3.54
N GLU A 138 -16.05 11.79 -3.46
CA GLU A 138 -16.56 13.12 -3.75
C GLU A 138 -15.56 13.94 -4.59
N PRO A 139 -16.01 14.88 -5.42
CA PRO A 139 -15.13 15.78 -6.15
C PRO A 139 -14.31 16.65 -5.18
N LEU A 140 -13.00 16.75 -5.42
CA LEU A 140 -12.10 17.62 -4.66
C LEU A 140 -11.56 18.73 -5.56
N ASP A 141 -11.36 19.92 -4.99
CA ASP A 141 -10.72 21.04 -5.69
C ASP A 141 -9.20 20.82 -5.73
N THR A 142 -8.74 20.10 -6.75
CA THR A 142 -7.33 19.82 -6.97
C THR A 142 -7.04 19.61 -8.45
N ARG A 143 -5.78 19.90 -8.86
CA ARG A 143 -5.27 19.59 -10.20
C ARG A 143 -4.72 18.17 -10.33
N LEU A 144 -4.65 17.42 -9.23
CA LEU A 144 -4.20 16.05 -9.26
C LEU A 144 -5.22 15.15 -9.99
N PRO A 145 -4.79 14.08 -10.65
CA PRO A 145 -5.68 13.05 -11.14
C PRO A 145 -6.60 12.54 -10.04
N GLN A 146 -7.91 12.50 -10.32
CA GLN A 146 -8.94 12.03 -9.38
C GLN A 146 -9.62 10.78 -9.94
N PHE A 147 -9.85 9.81 -9.07
CA PHE A 147 -10.51 8.54 -9.38
C PHE A 147 -11.61 8.26 -8.37
N GLY A 148 -12.70 7.66 -8.82
CA GLY A 148 -13.71 7.13 -7.90
C GLY A 148 -13.16 5.98 -7.05
N LEU A 149 -13.56 5.89 -5.78
CA LEU A 149 -13.15 4.80 -4.88
C LEU A 149 -13.52 3.41 -5.42
N ASP A 150 -14.56 3.33 -6.26
CA ASP A 150 -15.00 2.08 -6.87
C ASP A 150 -14.42 1.86 -8.27
N ASP A 151 -13.74 2.86 -8.85
CA ASP A 151 -13.10 2.74 -10.17
C ASP A 151 -11.65 2.19 -10.04
N ALA A 152 -11.55 0.97 -9.52
CA ALA A 152 -10.28 0.27 -9.42
C ALA A 152 -9.58 0.08 -10.78
N ALA A 153 -10.34 0.06 -11.88
CA ALA A 153 -9.79 -0.09 -13.23
C ALA A 153 -9.01 1.16 -13.66
N ALA A 154 -9.56 2.35 -13.43
CA ALA A 154 -8.87 3.61 -13.71
C ALA A 154 -7.62 3.78 -12.83
N VAL A 155 -7.72 3.44 -11.53
CA VAL A 155 -6.56 3.46 -10.61
C VAL A 155 -5.48 2.49 -11.09
N ALA A 156 -5.82 1.26 -11.47
CA ALA A 156 -4.86 0.28 -11.99
C ALA A 156 -4.21 0.76 -13.29
N GLN A 157 -4.97 1.40 -14.18
CA GLN A 157 -4.44 2.01 -15.40
C GLN A 157 -3.43 3.12 -15.11
N PHE A 158 -3.73 3.98 -14.14
CA PHE A 158 -2.82 5.03 -13.67
C PHE A 158 -1.51 4.42 -13.13
N ILE A 159 -1.62 3.39 -12.28
CA ILE A 159 -0.46 2.69 -11.72
C ILE A 159 0.39 2.05 -12.82
N ARG A 160 -0.20 1.44 -13.85
CA ARG A 160 0.54 0.89 -15.00
C ARG A 160 1.34 1.97 -15.73
N ALA A 161 0.72 3.12 -15.98
CA ALA A 161 1.41 4.26 -16.60
C ALA A 161 2.59 4.73 -15.74
N PHE A 162 2.41 4.82 -14.42
CA PHE A 162 3.46 5.15 -13.46
C PHE A 162 4.61 4.13 -13.49
N VAL A 163 4.31 2.82 -13.50
CA VAL A 163 5.34 1.76 -13.57
C VAL A 163 6.12 1.84 -14.88
N ALA A 164 5.43 2.10 -16.00
CA ALA A 164 6.04 2.25 -17.32
C ALA A 164 6.84 3.56 -17.51
N GLY A 165 6.86 4.45 -16.50
CA GLY A 165 7.54 5.76 -16.59
C GLY A 165 6.85 6.74 -17.55
N ARG A 166 5.56 6.53 -17.86
CA ARG A 166 4.76 7.43 -18.68
C ARG A 166 4.06 8.45 -17.79
N GLU A 167 4.01 9.72 -18.20
CA GLU A 167 3.13 10.69 -17.53
C GLU A 167 1.68 10.22 -17.63
N ALA A 168 1.08 9.96 -16.49
CA ALA A 168 -0.31 9.56 -16.42
C ALA A 168 -1.19 10.81 -16.63
N ARG A 169 -1.61 11.05 -17.88
CA ARG A 169 -2.61 12.09 -18.18
C ARG A 169 -3.94 11.66 -17.59
N ALA A 170 -4.48 12.46 -16.68
CA ALA A 170 -5.85 12.33 -16.20
C ALA A 170 -6.80 12.42 -17.43
N ARG A 171 -7.73 11.47 -17.55
CA ARG A 171 -8.90 11.69 -18.36
C ARG A 171 -9.73 12.76 -17.66
N PRO A 172 -10.14 13.86 -18.34
CA PRO A 172 -11.09 14.79 -17.75
C PRO A 172 -12.36 14.01 -17.38
N ALA A 173 -12.88 14.27 -16.18
CA ALA A 173 -14.18 13.75 -15.79
C ALA A 173 -15.17 14.14 -16.88
N ALA A 174 -15.93 13.15 -17.41
CA ALA A 174 -17.00 13.42 -18.35
C ALA A 174 -17.98 14.37 -17.66
N ALA A 175 -18.19 15.55 -18.25
CA ALA A 175 -19.25 16.44 -17.82
C ALA A 175 -20.57 15.65 -17.92
N ALA A 176 -21.28 15.57 -16.81
CA ALA A 176 -22.65 15.07 -16.82
C ALA A 176 -23.51 16.14 -17.50
N ASP A 177 -24.13 15.76 -18.63
CA ASP A 177 -25.23 16.50 -19.26
C ASP A 177 -26.50 16.33 -18.44
#